data_87aa333b6e55ffb767b0e5c3ff57c0fe
#
_entry.id   87aa333b6e55ffb767b0e5c3ff57c0fe
#
_cell.length_a   1.000
_cell.length_b   1.000
_cell.length_c   1.000
_cell.angle_alpha   90.00
_cell.angle_beta   90.00
_cell.angle_gamma   90.00
#
_symmetry.space_group_name_H-M   'P 1'
#
loop_
_entity.id
_entity.type
_entity.pdbx_description
1 polymer ?
#
loop_
_entity_poly.entity_id
_entity_poly.type
_entity_poly.pdbx_seq_one_letter_code
_entity_poly.pdbx_strand_id
1 'polypeptide(L)'
;LKDVKVGEEAQAVADMYLNAKKAMIVFNQNLITEDAAALLADIALASGHIGSPRDGILQVKAKNNSQGLVDLGITAGAEALEGVKALVVFGEEADIDTDALEFLAVCDTHMTPLAAKADVVIPGTGFASTDGTYTNTERRLQLVQAAIDENIELSNWEVAAEISHI
;
A
#
# COMPACT_ATOMS: atom_id res chain seq x y z
N LEU A 1 -16.59 21.96 15.21
CA LEU A 1 -16.49 20.94 16.30
C LEU A 1 -17.11 21.38 17.65
N LYS A 2 -17.67 22.60 17.77
CA LYS A 2 -18.12 23.14 19.08
C LYS A 2 -19.37 22.47 19.66
N ASP A 3 -20.10 21.65 18.92
CA ASP A 3 -21.40 21.09 19.34
C ASP A 3 -21.46 19.55 19.33
N VAL A 4 -20.31 18.86 19.25
CA VAL A 4 -20.27 17.41 19.30
C VAL A 4 -20.32 16.96 20.77
N LYS A 5 -21.38 16.23 21.15
CA LYS A 5 -21.42 15.55 22.45
C LYS A 5 -20.43 14.40 22.44
N VAL A 6 -19.37 14.55 23.21
CA VAL A 6 -18.36 13.51 23.38
C VAL A 6 -18.85 12.52 24.45
N GLY A 7 -18.83 11.22 24.15
CA GLY A 7 -19.13 10.18 25.13
C GLY A 7 -18.03 10.07 26.19
N GLU A 8 -18.39 9.58 27.37
CA GLU A 8 -17.44 9.45 28.50
C GLU A 8 -16.19 8.62 28.16
N GLU A 9 -16.35 7.56 27.39
CA GLU A 9 -15.24 6.71 26.94
C GLU A 9 -14.28 7.46 26.01
N ALA A 10 -14.82 8.21 25.05
CA ALA A 10 -14.03 9.00 24.13
C ALA A 10 -13.28 10.14 24.86
N GLN A 11 -13.92 10.76 25.87
CA GLN A 11 -13.29 11.76 26.70
C GLN A 11 -12.14 11.16 27.50
N ALA A 12 -12.33 9.98 28.10
CA ALA A 12 -11.28 9.31 28.86
C ALA A 12 -10.05 8.98 28.00
N VAL A 13 -10.27 8.49 26.76
CA VAL A 13 -9.18 8.23 25.80
C VAL A 13 -8.47 9.51 25.41
N ALA A 14 -9.22 10.59 25.15
CA ALA A 14 -8.64 11.90 24.82
C ALA A 14 -7.79 12.44 25.97
N ASP A 15 -8.26 12.34 27.20
CA ASP A 15 -7.51 12.79 28.38
C ASP A 15 -6.23 11.98 28.60
N MET A 16 -6.27 10.66 28.39
CA MET A 16 -5.09 9.81 28.45
C MET A 16 -4.05 10.20 27.39
N TYR A 17 -4.50 10.40 26.16
CA TYR A 17 -3.65 10.76 25.03
C TYR A 17 -3.01 12.13 25.22
N LEU A 18 -3.80 13.15 25.57
CA LEU A 18 -3.33 14.53 25.74
C LEU A 18 -2.37 14.71 26.92
N ASN A 19 -2.55 13.93 28.00
CA ASN A 19 -1.68 14.00 29.19
C ASN A 19 -0.44 13.11 29.10
N ALA A 20 -0.31 12.29 28.07
CA ALA A 20 0.87 11.46 27.87
C ALA A 20 2.10 12.31 27.52
N LYS A 21 3.26 11.92 28.01
CA LYS A 21 4.53 12.57 27.62
C LYS A 21 4.90 12.25 26.18
N LYS A 22 4.52 11.07 25.71
CA LYS A 22 4.66 10.59 24.35
C LYS A 22 3.50 9.68 24.02
N ALA A 23 2.93 9.83 22.83
CA ALA A 23 1.81 9.05 22.39
C ALA A 23 1.94 8.70 20.90
N MET A 24 1.46 7.53 20.54
CA MET A 24 1.36 7.11 19.15
C MET A 24 -0.06 6.70 18.82
N ILE A 25 -0.51 7.11 17.64
CA ILE A 25 -1.73 6.61 17.02
C ILE A 25 -1.33 5.54 16.02
N VAL A 26 -1.84 4.33 16.19
CA VAL A 26 -1.61 3.22 15.25
C VAL A 26 -2.94 2.82 14.64
N PHE A 27 -3.01 2.80 13.32
CA PHE A 27 -4.23 2.37 12.63
C PHE A 27 -3.93 1.57 11.36
N ASN A 28 -4.86 0.70 10.99
CA ASN A 28 -4.82 -0.04 9.73
C ASN A 28 -5.58 0.76 8.67
N GLN A 29 -4.94 1.07 7.54
CA GLN A 29 -5.52 1.87 6.47
C GLN A 29 -6.80 1.24 5.88
N ASN A 30 -6.94 -0.10 5.93
CA ASN A 30 -8.11 -0.79 5.39
C ASN A 30 -9.33 -0.75 6.31
N LEU A 31 -9.19 -0.26 7.56
CA LEU A 31 -10.23 -0.28 8.57
C LEU A 31 -10.79 1.11 8.91
N ILE A 32 -10.27 2.16 8.29
CA ILE A 32 -10.74 3.53 8.51
C ILE A 32 -10.95 4.26 7.19
N THR A 33 -11.81 5.27 7.22
CA THR A 33 -12.03 6.18 6.08
C THR A 33 -10.92 7.24 5.99
N GLU A 34 -10.79 7.89 4.83
CA GLU A 34 -9.87 9.03 4.65
C GLU A 34 -10.14 10.16 5.63
N ASP A 35 -11.42 10.50 5.84
CA ASP A 35 -11.80 11.54 6.80
C ASP A 35 -11.38 11.18 8.23
N ALA A 36 -11.53 9.92 8.63
CA ALA A 36 -11.07 9.45 9.93
C ALA A 36 -9.54 9.51 10.04
N ALA A 37 -8.81 9.14 8.99
CA ALA A 37 -7.35 9.25 8.96
C ALA A 37 -6.88 10.71 9.06
N ALA A 38 -7.55 11.64 8.36
CA ALA A 38 -7.27 13.06 8.44
C ALA A 38 -7.51 13.61 9.87
N LEU A 39 -8.61 13.22 10.51
CA LEU A 39 -8.90 13.60 11.90
C LEU A 39 -7.86 13.07 12.88
N LEU A 40 -7.35 11.85 12.68
CA LEU A 40 -6.26 11.31 13.51
C LEU A 40 -4.96 12.11 13.33
N ALA A 41 -4.67 12.56 12.11
CA ALA A 41 -3.54 13.43 11.84
C ALA A 41 -3.70 14.80 12.52
N ASP A 42 -4.88 15.40 12.46
CA ASP A 42 -5.21 16.66 13.13
C ASP A 42 -5.06 16.54 14.64
N ILE A 43 -5.50 15.43 15.24
CA ILE A 43 -5.32 15.14 16.67
C ILE A 43 -3.84 15.11 17.04
N ALA A 44 -3.02 14.41 16.28
CA ALA A 44 -1.59 14.31 16.55
C ALA A 44 -0.88 15.67 16.43
N LEU A 45 -1.25 16.46 15.39
CA LEU A 45 -0.73 17.82 15.21
C LEU A 45 -1.17 18.77 16.32
N ALA A 46 -2.46 18.81 16.63
CA ALA A 46 -3.03 19.72 17.63
C ALA A 46 -2.55 19.43 19.06
N SER A 47 -2.26 18.16 19.36
CA SER A 47 -1.73 17.74 20.67
C SER A 47 -0.21 17.89 20.80
N GLY A 48 0.49 18.13 19.70
CA GLY A 48 1.95 18.17 19.67
C GLY A 48 2.64 16.81 19.74
N HIS A 49 1.88 15.72 19.64
CA HIS A 49 2.41 14.35 19.59
C HIS A 49 2.89 13.98 18.19
N ILE A 50 3.90 14.70 17.70
CA ILE A 50 4.50 14.48 16.38
C ILE A 50 5.96 14.98 16.35
N GLY A 51 6.78 14.37 15.51
CA GLY A 51 8.12 14.87 15.20
C GLY A 51 9.23 14.40 16.14
N SER A 52 8.94 13.49 17.07
CA SER A 52 9.97 12.89 17.93
C SER A 52 9.85 11.36 17.97
N PRO A 53 10.92 10.62 18.30
CA PRO A 53 10.86 9.17 18.40
C PRO A 53 9.79 8.69 19.39
N ARG A 54 8.98 7.70 18.99
CA ARG A 54 7.86 7.15 19.76
C ARG A 54 6.72 8.14 20.00
N ASP A 55 6.53 9.07 19.05
CA ASP A 55 5.53 10.11 19.09
C ASP A 55 5.01 10.32 17.68
N GLY A 56 3.70 10.25 17.45
CA GLY A 56 3.11 10.48 16.14
C GLY A 56 2.15 9.41 15.65
N ILE A 57 2.21 9.14 14.36
CA ILE A 57 1.27 8.24 13.67
C ILE A 57 2.02 7.11 13.00
N LEU A 58 1.51 5.90 13.16
CA LEU A 58 1.93 4.72 12.43
C LEU A 58 0.76 4.14 11.65
N GLN A 59 0.78 4.33 10.35
CA GLN A 59 -0.20 3.73 9.44
C GLN A 59 0.25 2.32 9.05
N VAL A 60 -0.46 1.30 9.48
CA VAL A 60 -0.25 -0.08 9.02
C VAL A 60 -0.84 -0.20 7.62
N LYS A 61 0.01 -0.46 6.64
CA LYS A 61 -0.34 -0.53 5.23
C LYS A 61 -0.75 -1.94 4.81
N ALA A 62 -1.51 -2.02 3.72
CA ALA A 62 -2.08 -3.28 3.23
C ALA A 62 -1.03 -4.29 2.76
N LYS A 63 0.03 -3.81 2.13
CA LYS A 63 1.10 -4.62 1.53
C LYS A 63 2.46 -4.22 2.10
N ASN A 64 3.39 -5.17 2.09
CA ASN A 64 4.72 -5.03 2.70
C ASN A 64 5.60 -3.94 2.08
N ASN A 65 5.41 -3.58 0.81
CA ASN A 65 6.13 -2.49 0.15
C ASN A 65 5.27 -1.27 -0.20
N SER A 66 4.06 -1.14 0.36
CA SER A 66 3.20 0.02 0.10
C SER A 66 3.87 1.34 0.48
N GLN A 67 4.70 1.35 1.53
CA GLN A 67 5.44 2.55 1.90
C GLN A 67 6.49 2.91 0.84
N GLY A 68 7.16 1.92 0.26
CA GLY A 68 8.13 2.14 -0.82
C GLY A 68 7.48 2.77 -2.06
N LEU A 69 6.30 2.30 -2.44
CA LEU A 69 5.55 2.90 -3.56
C LEU A 69 5.19 4.35 -3.27
N VAL A 70 4.68 4.65 -2.08
CA VAL A 70 4.36 6.04 -1.67
C VAL A 70 5.59 6.93 -1.68
N ASP A 71 6.72 6.45 -1.17
CA ASP A 71 7.98 7.21 -1.13
C ASP A 71 8.55 7.47 -2.54
N LEU A 72 8.21 6.62 -3.52
CA LEU A 72 8.53 6.81 -4.94
C LEU A 72 7.49 7.67 -5.69
N GLY A 73 6.45 8.15 -5.01
CA GLY A 73 5.38 8.93 -5.62
C GLY A 73 4.34 8.12 -6.39
N ILE A 74 4.34 6.80 -6.26
CA ILE A 74 3.36 5.89 -6.88
C ILE A 74 2.16 5.79 -5.94
N THR A 75 1.21 6.71 -6.10
CA THR A 75 0.05 6.86 -5.20
C THR A 75 -1.30 6.91 -5.92
N ALA A 76 -1.29 6.76 -7.24
CA ALA A 76 -2.51 6.81 -8.03
C ALA A 76 -3.47 5.67 -7.66
N GLY A 77 -4.75 5.97 -7.61
CA GLY A 77 -5.85 5.02 -7.39
C GLY A 77 -6.53 4.59 -8.69
N ALA A 78 -7.71 4.02 -8.56
CA ALA A 78 -8.49 3.52 -9.70
C ALA A 78 -8.84 4.61 -10.73
N GLU A 79 -8.89 5.87 -10.32
CA GLU A 79 -9.12 7.03 -11.20
C GLU A 79 -8.01 7.20 -12.25
N ALA A 80 -6.81 6.68 -11.99
CA ALA A 80 -5.72 6.70 -12.96
C ALA A 80 -5.94 5.76 -14.15
N LEU A 81 -6.91 4.87 -14.06
CA LEU A 81 -7.27 3.95 -15.15
C LEU A 81 -8.25 4.56 -16.15
N GLU A 82 -8.81 5.73 -15.87
CA GLU A 82 -9.72 6.40 -16.80
C GLU A 82 -9.01 6.75 -18.12
N GLY A 83 -9.54 6.23 -19.23
CA GLY A 83 -8.98 6.46 -20.57
C GLY A 83 -7.74 5.62 -20.92
N VAL A 84 -7.28 4.76 -20.02
CA VAL A 84 -6.17 3.83 -20.28
C VAL A 84 -6.58 2.82 -21.34
N LYS A 85 -5.72 2.59 -22.34
CA LYS A 85 -5.92 1.65 -23.45
C LYS A 85 -5.08 0.40 -23.32
N ALA A 86 -3.92 0.50 -22.71
CA ALA A 86 -3.04 -0.64 -22.47
C ALA A 86 -2.67 -0.68 -20.98
N LEU A 87 -2.77 -1.85 -20.38
CA LEU A 87 -2.53 -2.07 -18.96
C LEU A 87 -1.62 -3.27 -18.75
N VAL A 88 -0.64 -3.11 -17.86
CA VAL A 88 0.19 -4.21 -17.37
C VAL A 88 0.00 -4.32 -15.87
N VAL A 89 -0.40 -5.50 -15.39
CA VAL A 89 -0.72 -5.75 -13.97
C VAL A 89 0.28 -6.75 -13.40
N PHE A 90 0.83 -6.44 -12.23
CA PHE A 90 1.77 -7.30 -11.52
C PHE A 90 1.21 -7.71 -10.16
N GLY A 91 0.89 -9.00 -10.01
CA GLY A 91 0.54 -9.62 -8.73
C GLY A 91 -0.63 -8.97 -7.99
N GLU A 92 -1.60 -8.44 -8.71
CA GLU A 92 -2.77 -7.79 -8.12
C GLU A 92 -4.06 -8.36 -8.69
N GLU A 93 -4.93 -8.84 -7.82
CA GLU A 93 -6.26 -9.32 -8.16
C GLU A 93 -7.28 -8.18 -7.93
N ALA A 94 -7.28 -7.21 -8.83
CA ALA A 94 -8.21 -6.09 -8.76
C ALA A 94 -9.41 -6.34 -9.68
N ASP A 95 -10.59 -5.92 -9.24
CA ASP A 95 -11.79 -5.87 -10.09
C ASP A 95 -11.70 -4.65 -11.01
N ILE A 96 -11.09 -4.87 -12.17
CA ILE A 96 -10.85 -3.84 -13.18
C ILE A 96 -11.81 -4.09 -14.34
N ASP A 97 -12.50 -3.04 -14.76
CA ASP A 97 -13.24 -3.06 -16.04
C ASP A 97 -12.24 -3.13 -17.21
N THR A 98 -12.22 -4.28 -17.87
CA THR A 98 -11.34 -4.55 -19.00
C THR A 98 -11.93 -4.22 -20.35
N ASP A 99 -13.21 -3.86 -20.44
CA ASP A 99 -13.93 -3.68 -21.71
C ASP A 99 -13.42 -2.47 -22.52
N ALA A 100 -12.82 -1.50 -21.84
CA ALA A 100 -12.23 -0.31 -22.48
C ALA A 100 -10.76 -0.49 -22.90
N LEU A 101 -10.12 -1.59 -22.50
CA LEU A 101 -8.72 -1.85 -22.81
C LEU A 101 -8.58 -2.41 -24.23
N GLU A 102 -7.56 -1.97 -24.92
CA GLU A 102 -7.11 -2.51 -26.21
C GLU A 102 -6.02 -3.57 -26.04
N PHE A 103 -5.35 -3.56 -24.87
CA PHE A 103 -4.31 -4.53 -24.53
C PHE A 103 -4.21 -4.71 -23.01
N LEU A 104 -4.16 -5.96 -22.57
CA LEU A 104 -3.96 -6.34 -21.17
C LEU A 104 -2.86 -7.39 -21.05
N ALA A 105 -1.81 -7.11 -20.30
CA ALA A 105 -0.83 -8.08 -19.85
C ALA A 105 -0.93 -8.29 -18.33
N VAL A 106 -0.85 -9.53 -17.88
CA VAL A 106 -0.89 -9.86 -16.44
C VAL A 106 0.30 -10.73 -16.09
N CYS A 107 1.11 -10.27 -15.13
CA CYS A 107 2.18 -11.03 -14.52
C CYS A 107 1.73 -11.49 -13.14
N ASP A 108 1.50 -12.79 -12.96
CA ASP A 108 0.99 -13.33 -11.71
C ASP A 108 1.50 -14.77 -11.45
N THR A 109 1.44 -15.18 -10.19
CA THR A 109 1.79 -16.55 -9.76
C THR A 109 0.71 -17.58 -10.09
N HIS A 110 -0.51 -17.13 -10.36
CA HIS A 110 -1.68 -17.97 -10.62
C HIS A 110 -2.50 -17.43 -11.80
N MET A 111 -3.29 -18.32 -12.42
CA MET A 111 -4.32 -17.92 -13.37
C MET A 111 -5.51 -17.33 -12.63
N THR A 112 -5.43 -16.04 -12.35
CA THR A 112 -6.53 -15.26 -11.75
C THR A 112 -7.64 -15.00 -12.76
N PRO A 113 -8.85 -14.59 -12.34
CA PRO A 113 -9.91 -14.15 -13.27
C PRO A 113 -9.47 -13.02 -14.19
N LEU A 114 -8.59 -12.12 -13.73
CA LEU A 114 -8.01 -11.06 -14.54
C LEU A 114 -7.00 -11.62 -15.56
N ALA A 115 -6.11 -12.52 -15.13
CA ALA A 115 -5.16 -13.19 -16.02
C ALA A 115 -5.86 -14.00 -17.13
N ALA A 116 -7.02 -14.59 -16.85
CA ALA A 116 -7.81 -15.31 -17.84
C ALA A 116 -8.41 -14.42 -18.93
N LYS A 117 -8.47 -13.10 -18.72
CA LYS A 117 -8.93 -12.11 -19.70
C LYS A 117 -7.78 -11.43 -20.45
N ALA A 118 -6.54 -11.67 -20.03
CA ALA A 118 -5.37 -10.99 -20.58
C ALA A 118 -4.99 -11.50 -21.98
N ASP A 119 -4.49 -10.59 -22.82
CA ASP A 119 -3.89 -10.92 -24.12
C ASP A 119 -2.54 -11.62 -23.93
N VAL A 120 -1.81 -11.26 -22.87
CA VAL A 120 -0.53 -11.85 -22.50
C VAL A 120 -0.50 -12.17 -21.01
N VAL A 121 -0.13 -13.41 -20.68
CA VAL A 121 0.12 -13.83 -19.29
C VAL A 121 1.59 -14.15 -19.12
N ILE A 122 2.21 -13.53 -18.13
CA ILE A 122 3.62 -13.70 -17.78
C ILE A 122 3.67 -14.44 -16.43
N PRO A 123 4.44 -15.55 -16.34
CA PRO A 123 4.65 -16.21 -15.06
C PRO A 123 5.35 -15.27 -14.07
N GLY A 124 4.72 -15.01 -12.95
CA GLY A 124 5.25 -14.14 -11.89
C GLY A 124 5.86 -14.93 -10.73
N THR A 125 6.86 -14.36 -10.07
CA THR A 125 7.46 -14.90 -8.86
C THR A 125 6.62 -14.57 -7.63
N GLY A 126 6.51 -15.55 -6.72
CA GLY A 126 5.92 -15.35 -5.39
C GLY A 126 6.87 -14.62 -4.43
N PHE A 127 6.35 -14.23 -3.27
CA PHE A 127 7.13 -13.51 -2.25
C PHE A 127 8.32 -14.30 -1.71
N ALA A 128 8.26 -15.63 -1.76
CA ALA A 128 9.31 -16.52 -1.27
C ALA A 128 10.44 -16.75 -2.31
N SER A 129 10.21 -16.43 -3.56
CA SER A 129 11.12 -16.66 -4.69
C SER A 129 11.61 -15.35 -5.34
N THR A 130 11.45 -14.23 -4.67
CA THR A 130 11.86 -12.92 -5.16
C THR A 130 12.96 -12.32 -4.29
N ASP A 131 14.05 -11.88 -4.94
CA ASP A 131 15.04 -10.99 -4.35
C ASP A 131 14.63 -9.54 -4.56
N GLY A 132 15.03 -8.66 -3.64
CA GLY A 132 14.76 -7.26 -3.79
C GLY A 132 14.79 -6.47 -2.49
N THR A 133 14.15 -5.32 -2.48
CA THR A 133 14.07 -4.46 -1.29
C THR A 133 12.64 -4.03 -1.03
N TYR A 134 12.26 -4.01 0.23
CA TYR A 134 10.98 -3.50 0.71
C TYR A 134 11.20 -2.35 1.69
N THR A 135 10.42 -1.29 1.53
CA THR A 135 10.36 -0.22 2.53
C THR A 135 9.18 -0.47 3.44
N ASN A 136 9.46 -0.74 4.72
CA ASN A 136 8.41 -1.01 5.70
C ASN A 136 7.69 0.28 6.14
N THR A 137 6.65 0.14 6.96
CA THR A 137 5.87 1.26 7.50
C THR A 137 6.70 2.27 8.32
N GLU A 138 7.82 1.85 8.91
CA GLU A 138 8.76 2.74 9.60
C GLU A 138 9.74 3.44 8.64
N ARG A 139 9.56 3.31 7.32
CA ARG A 139 10.46 3.82 6.27
C ARG A 139 11.87 3.25 6.32
N ARG A 140 11.99 2.00 6.77
CA ARG A 140 13.26 1.27 6.71
C ARG A 140 13.30 0.42 5.46
N LEU A 141 14.33 0.63 4.65
CA LEU A 141 14.65 -0.22 3.52
C LEU A 141 15.23 -1.55 4.02
N GLN A 142 14.61 -2.65 3.64
CA GLN A 142 15.00 -3.99 4.07
C GLN A 142 15.27 -4.86 2.85
N LEU A 143 16.41 -5.56 2.87
CA LEU A 143 16.74 -6.55 1.86
C LEU A 143 15.90 -7.80 2.05
N VAL A 144 15.34 -8.30 0.97
CA VAL A 144 14.64 -9.57 0.89
C VAL A 144 15.42 -10.48 -0.04
N GLN A 145 15.63 -11.72 0.39
CA GLN A 145 16.31 -12.74 -0.39
C GLN A 145 15.34 -13.89 -0.68
N ALA A 146 15.40 -14.42 -1.89
CA ALA A 146 14.63 -15.59 -2.27
C ALA A 146 14.98 -16.78 -1.36
N ALA A 147 13.95 -17.42 -0.83
CA ALA A 147 14.08 -18.62 0.02
C ALA A 147 13.90 -19.91 -0.79
N ILE A 148 13.23 -19.83 -1.92
CA ILE A 148 12.98 -20.95 -2.83
C ILE A 148 13.27 -20.53 -4.27
N ASP A 149 13.61 -21.49 -5.11
CA ASP A 149 13.73 -21.32 -6.55
C ASP A 149 12.49 -21.91 -7.22
N GLU A 150 11.71 -21.08 -7.91
CA GLU A 150 10.52 -21.49 -8.67
C GLU A 150 10.84 -21.81 -10.13
N ASN A 151 12.12 -21.77 -10.52
CA ASN A 151 12.56 -22.00 -11.88
C ASN A 151 11.87 -21.06 -12.91
N ILE A 152 11.61 -19.80 -12.46
CA ILE A 152 11.11 -18.69 -13.28
C ILE A 152 12.31 -17.83 -13.68
N GLU A 153 12.41 -17.53 -14.97
CA GLU A 153 13.60 -16.89 -15.54
C GLU A 153 13.81 -15.45 -15.05
N LEU A 154 12.71 -14.68 -14.91
CA LEU A 154 12.74 -13.28 -14.48
C LEU A 154 11.77 -13.07 -13.31
N SER A 155 12.22 -12.38 -12.30
CA SER A 155 11.36 -11.89 -11.22
C SER A 155 10.43 -10.75 -11.71
N ASN A 156 9.38 -10.47 -10.98
CA ASN A 156 8.38 -9.46 -11.36
C ASN A 156 9.00 -8.07 -11.63
N TRP A 157 9.99 -7.66 -10.84
CA TRP A 157 10.66 -6.37 -11.04
C TRP A 157 11.59 -6.38 -12.25
N GLU A 158 12.20 -7.51 -12.59
CA GLU A 158 13.01 -7.67 -13.80
C GLU A 158 12.14 -7.61 -15.05
N VAL A 159 10.98 -8.28 -15.04
CA VAL A 159 9.98 -8.15 -16.11
C VAL A 159 9.55 -6.69 -16.31
N ALA A 160 9.28 -5.97 -15.21
CA ALA A 160 8.92 -4.56 -15.29
C ALA A 160 10.06 -3.70 -15.86
N ALA A 161 11.31 -4.00 -15.49
CA ALA A 161 12.48 -3.33 -16.02
C ALA A 161 12.65 -3.57 -17.52
N GLU A 162 12.54 -4.82 -17.98
CA GLU A 162 12.63 -5.15 -19.41
C GLU A 162 11.53 -4.44 -20.23
N ILE A 163 10.30 -4.40 -19.76
CA ILE A 163 9.21 -3.65 -20.42
C ILE A 163 9.55 -2.15 -20.51
N SER A 164 10.22 -1.58 -19.52
CA SER A 164 10.57 -0.16 -19.49
C SER A 164 11.69 0.23 -20.46
N HIS A 165 12.42 -0.73 -21.02
CA HIS A 165 13.51 -0.51 -21.97
C HIS A 165 13.08 -0.54 -23.43
N ILE A 166 11.81 -0.83 -23.71
CA ILE A 166 11.21 -0.83 -25.05
C ILE A 166 10.70 0.57 -25.39
#